data_a063b3e2f3b4b6e29342bedf6a71ae89
#
_entry.id   a063b3e2f3b4b6e29342bedf6a71ae89
#
_cell.length_a   1.000
_cell.length_b   1.000
_cell.length_c   1.000
_cell.angle_alpha   90.00
_cell.angle_beta   90.00
_cell.angle_gamma   90.00
#
_symmetry.space_group_name_H-M   'P 1'
#
loop_
_entity.id
_entity.type
_entity.pdbx_description
1 polymer ?
#
loop_
_entity_poly.entity_id
_entity_poly.type
_entity_poly.pdbx_seq_one_letter_code
_entity_poly.pdbx_strand_id
1 'polypeptide(L)'
;LLSSDLIVVSPGVPLDLPPLRAAARTGVPVVGELEVALADCRARIAAVTGTNGKTTTTALLAHILTTAGIPSVIAGNIGIPVSQVVDEVGEGHVLVLEVSSYQLDAAPSFRPRVGVLLNITPDHLDRYPSFEAYAASKASVFANQGPDDLAVLNRSDPRCAALAPGLR
;
A
#
# COMPACT_ATOMS: atom_id res chain seq x y z
N LEU A 1 -15.35 -13.61 -16.21
CA LEU A 1 -14.88 -13.39 -14.82
C LEU A 1 -15.16 -14.61 -13.92
N LEU A 2 -16.34 -15.23 -13.97
CA LEU A 2 -16.69 -16.35 -13.09
C LEU A 2 -15.91 -17.66 -13.36
N SER A 3 -15.23 -17.76 -14.49
CA SER A 3 -14.37 -18.90 -14.88
C SER A 3 -12.87 -18.59 -14.74
N SER A 4 -12.52 -17.45 -14.17
CA SER A 4 -11.14 -17.07 -13.92
C SER A 4 -10.67 -17.61 -12.57
N ASP A 5 -9.39 -17.93 -12.45
CA ASP A 5 -8.78 -18.36 -11.19
C ASP A 5 -8.39 -17.15 -10.33
N LEU A 6 -8.18 -15.99 -10.96
CA LEU A 6 -7.80 -14.72 -10.32
C LEU A 6 -8.29 -13.55 -11.19
N ILE A 7 -8.72 -12.47 -10.56
CA ILE A 7 -9.03 -11.21 -11.21
C ILE A 7 -8.10 -10.13 -10.64
N VAL A 8 -7.32 -9.52 -11.52
CA VAL A 8 -6.45 -8.39 -11.17
C VAL A 8 -7.10 -7.10 -11.64
N VAL A 9 -7.32 -6.17 -10.73
CA VAL A 9 -7.94 -4.87 -11.02
C VAL A 9 -6.91 -3.75 -10.99
N SER A 10 -7.07 -2.77 -11.89
CA SER A 10 -6.29 -1.54 -11.83
C SER A 10 -6.71 -0.68 -10.63
N PRO A 11 -5.76 0.09 -10.04
CA PRO A 11 -6.10 1.08 -9.01
C PRO A 11 -7.20 2.03 -9.53
N GLY A 12 -8.20 2.29 -8.71
CA GLY A 12 -9.33 3.12 -9.11
C GLY A 12 -10.55 2.35 -9.64
N VAL A 13 -10.44 1.09 -10.00
CA VAL A 13 -11.62 0.24 -10.27
C VAL A 13 -12.32 -0.07 -8.95
N PRO A 14 -13.61 0.26 -8.79
CA PRO A 14 -14.35 -0.06 -7.58
C PRO A 14 -14.47 -1.58 -7.39
N LEU A 15 -14.01 -2.08 -6.23
CA LEU A 15 -14.10 -3.51 -5.91
C LEU A 15 -15.54 -3.99 -5.71
N ASP A 16 -16.46 -3.06 -5.51
CA ASP A 16 -17.88 -3.32 -5.29
C ASP A 16 -18.72 -3.40 -6.57
N LEU A 17 -18.09 -3.30 -7.74
CA LEU A 17 -18.78 -3.50 -9.01
C LEU A 17 -19.48 -4.86 -9.04
N PRO A 18 -20.75 -4.93 -9.55
CA PRO A 18 -21.53 -6.17 -9.54
C PRO A 18 -20.79 -7.39 -10.10
N PRO A 19 -20.04 -7.31 -11.23
CA PRO A 19 -19.29 -8.46 -11.74
C PRO A 19 -18.19 -8.94 -10.81
N LEU A 20 -17.47 -8.00 -10.12
CA LEU A 20 -16.39 -8.33 -9.20
C LEU A 20 -16.93 -8.94 -7.91
N ARG A 21 -18.04 -8.39 -7.39
CA ARG A 21 -18.77 -8.98 -6.25
C ARG A 21 -19.29 -10.38 -6.56
N ALA A 22 -19.77 -10.61 -7.78
CA ALA A 22 -20.24 -11.92 -8.19
C ALA A 22 -19.08 -12.92 -8.23
N ALA A 23 -17.93 -12.54 -8.77
CA ALA A 23 -16.73 -13.38 -8.80
C ALA A 23 -16.22 -13.68 -7.37
N ALA A 24 -16.11 -12.68 -6.51
CA ALA A 24 -15.69 -12.87 -5.13
C ALA A 24 -16.61 -13.84 -4.35
N ARG A 25 -17.94 -13.77 -4.59
CA ARG A 25 -18.91 -14.70 -3.97
C ARG A 25 -18.76 -16.13 -4.45
N THR A 26 -18.21 -16.37 -5.63
CA THR A 26 -17.90 -17.71 -6.13
C THR A 26 -16.51 -18.20 -5.74
N GLY A 27 -15.79 -17.43 -4.91
CA GLY A 27 -14.46 -17.80 -4.42
C GLY A 27 -13.30 -17.37 -5.34
N VAL A 28 -13.59 -16.62 -6.43
CA VAL A 28 -12.53 -16.08 -7.30
C VAL A 28 -11.90 -14.87 -6.60
N PRO A 29 -10.59 -14.89 -6.29
CA PRO A 29 -9.91 -13.74 -5.69
C PRO A 29 -9.95 -12.53 -6.62
N VAL A 30 -10.22 -11.35 -6.05
CA VAL A 30 -10.20 -10.06 -6.75
C VAL A 30 -9.19 -9.17 -6.04
N VAL A 31 -8.06 -8.92 -6.67
CA VAL A 31 -6.91 -8.20 -6.07
C VAL A 31 -6.37 -7.14 -6.99
N GLY A 32 -5.53 -6.25 -6.46
CA GLY A 32 -4.83 -5.24 -7.25
C GLY A 32 -3.48 -5.71 -7.78
N GLU A 33 -2.88 -4.89 -8.65
CA GLU A 33 -1.54 -5.11 -9.19
C GLU A 33 -0.49 -5.27 -8.07
N LEU A 34 -0.58 -4.45 -7.02
CA LEU A 34 0.32 -4.46 -5.88
C LEU A 34 0.36 -5.82 -5.18
N GLU A 35 -0.78 -6.47 -4.99
CA GLU A 35 -0.90 -7.79 -4.37
C GLU A 35 -0.17 -8.85 -5.17
N VAL A 36 -0.40 -8.88 -6.48
CA VAL A 36 0.21 -9.87 -7.36
C VAL A 36 1.70 -9.64 -7.53
N ALA A 37 2.10 -8.39 -7.74
CA ALA A 37 3.50 -8.05 -7.96
C ALA A 37 4.38 -8.36 -6.74
N LEU A 38 3.84 -8.24 -5.54
CA LEU A 38 4.61 -8.46 -4.31
C LEU A 38 4.55 -9.90 -3.76
N ALA A 39 3.79 -10.80 -4.38
CA ALA A 39 3.61 -12.17 -3.88
C ALA A 39 4.94 -12.90 -3.66
N ASP A 40 5.91 -12.74 -4.56
CA ASP A 40 7.24 -13.35 -4.50
C ASP A 40 8.38 -12.32 -4.29
N CYS A 41 8.05 -11.09 -3.90
CA CYS A 41 9.04 -10.03 -3.72
C CYS A 41 9.96 -10.35 -2.53
N ARG A 42 11.28 -10.34 -2.79
CA ARG A 42 12.31 -10.58 -1.76
C ARG A 42 12.95 -9.30 -1.23
N ALA A 43 12.68 -8.16 -1.86
CA ALA A 43 13.18 -6.88 -1.40
C ALA A 43 12.50 -6.45 -0.10
N ARG A 44 13.20 -5.70 0.72
CA ARG A 44 12.58 -5.05 1.88
C ARG A 44 11.68 -3.91 1.41
N ILE A 45 10.46 -3.87 1.88
CA ILE A 45 9.46 -2.88 1.46
C ILE A 45 9.37 -1.78 2.52
N ALA A 46 9.54 -0.53 2.09
CA ALA A 46 9.21 0.67 2.84
C ALA A 46 8.04 1.37 2.13
N ALA A 47 6.86 1.35 2.73
CA ALA A 47 5.64 1.90 2.14
C ALA A 47 5.27 3.24 2.77
N VAL A 48 5.00 4.23 1.94
CA VAL A 48 4.57 5.57 2.37
C VAL A 48 3.15 5.82 1.88
N THR A 49 2.25 6.08 2.82
CA THR A 49 0.87 6.50 2.53
C THR A 49 0.48 7.74 3.32
N GLY A 50 -0.68 8.27 3.05
CA GLY A 50 -1.23 9.48 3.66
C GLY A 50 -2.08 10.24 2.65
N THR A 51 -2.74 11.29 3.07
CA THR A 51 -3.46 12.17 2.15
C THR A 51 -2.46 13.02 1.37
N ASN A 52 -1.57 13.70 2.06
CA ASN A 52 -0.60 14.64 1.49
C ASN A 52 0.85 14.26 1.84
N GLY A 53 1.80 14.66 0.97
CA GLY A 53 3.23 14.52 1.23
C GLY A 53 3.85 13.17 0.85
N LYS A 54 3.05 12.22 0.36
CA LYS A 54 3.52 10.88 -0.05
C LYS A 54 4.71 10.94 -0.99
N THR A 55 4.56 11.60 -2.13
CA THR A 55 5.57 11.70 -3.20
C THR A 55 6.88 12.29 -2.69
N THR A 56 6.80 13.39 -1.95
CA THR A 56 7.99 14.05 -1.39
C THR A 56 8.71 13.14 -0.40
N THR A 57 7.97 12.47 0.48
CA THR A 57 8.54 11.59 1.50
C THR A 57 9.15 10.33 0.86
N THR A 58 8.48 9.74 -0.13
CA THR A 58 8.97 8.58 -0.89
C THR A 58 10.29 8.91 -1.61
N ALA A 59 10.32 10.03 -2.32
CA ALA A 59 11.51 10.49 -3.04
C ALA A 59 12.66 10.81 -2.07
N LEU A 60 12.37 11.49 -0.96
CA LEU A 60 13.38 11.82 0.06
C LEU A 60 13.95 10.55 0.70
N LEU A 61 13.11 9.58 1.07
CA LEU A 61 13.55 8.33 1.65
C LEU A 61 14.47 7.56 0.70
N ALA A 62 14.09 7.42 -0.57
CA ALA A 62 14.91 6.76 -1.57
C ALA A 62 16.25 7.48 -1.79
N HIS A 63 16.23 8.83 -1.79
CA HIS A 63 17.46 9.62 -1.91
C HIS A 63 18.39 9.39 -0.71
N ILE A 64 17.87 9.37 0.51
CA ILE A 64 18.65 9.09 1.73
C ILE A 64 19.27 7.69 1.66
N LEU A 65 18.49 6.67 1.31
CA LEU A 65 18.97 5.29 1.17
C LEU A 65 20.10 5.18 0.13
N THR A 66 19.87 5.74 -1.05
CA THR A 66 20.88 5.73 -2.14
C THR A 66 22.16 6.46 -1.74
N THR A 67 22.04 7.61 -1.05
CA THR A 67 23.20 8.38 -0.56
C THR A 67 23.96 7.60 0.52
N ALA A 68 23.26 6.78 1.30
CA ALA A 68 23.87 5.88 2.29
C ALA A 68 24.44 4.59 1.69
N GLY A 69 24.43 4.44 0.36
CA GLY A 69 24.93 3.24 -0.33
C GLY A 69 23.99 2.04 -0.27
N ILE A 70 22.72 2.25 0.11
CA ILE A 70 21.69 1.20 0.15
C ILE A 70 20.92 1.22 -1.18
N PRO A 71 21.00 0.17 -2.01
CA PRO A 71 20.26 0.10 -3.25
C PRO A 71 18.76 0.25 -3.01
N SER A 72 18.13 1.22 -3.67
CA SER A 72 16.70 1.47 -3.51
C SER A 72 16.03 1.82 -4.84
N VAL A 73 14.79 1.39 -4.98
CA VAL A 73 13.94 1.64 -6.16
C VAL A 73 12.62 2.24 -5.71
N ILE A 74 12.18 3.30 -6.40
CA ILE A 74 10.87 3.92 -6.18
C ILE A 74 9.87 3.29 -7.13
N ALA A 75 8.71 2.89 -6.61
CA ALA A 75 7.61 2.36 -7.41
C ALA A 75 6.24 2.59 -6.74
N GLY A 76 5.18 2.12 -7.36
CA GLY A 76 3.82 2.13 -6.84
C GLY A 76 2.93 3.20 -7.44
N ASN A 77 2.31 4.04 -6.62
CA ASN A 77 1.37 5.09 -7.06
C ASN A 77 2.05 6.22 -7.84
N ILE A 78 3.36 6.35 -7.74
CA ILE A 78 4.19 7.28 -8.52
C ILE A 78 5.35 6.53 -9.18
N GLY A 79 5.89 7.12 -10.24
CA GLY A 79 7.01 6.53 -10.97
C GLY A 79 6.56 5.36 -11.82
N ILE A 80 7.10 4.17 -11.54
CA ILE A 80 6.83 2.93 -12.26
C ILE A 80 5.96 1.98 -11.44
N PRO A 81 5.08 1.19 -12.08
CA PRO A 81 4.33 0.14 -11.41
C PRO A 81 5.27 -0.87 -10.74
N VAL A 82 4.83 -1.47 -9.62
CA VAL A 82 5.64 -2.47 -8.91
C VAL A 82 5.92 -3.68 -9.78
N SER A 83 4.94 -4.13 -10.55
CA SER A 83 5.06 -5.25 -11.49
C SER A 83 6.15 -5.09 -12.55
N GLN A 84 6.57 -3.85 -12.82
CA GLN A 84 7.61 -3.56 -13.81
C GLN A 84 9.03 -3.69 -13.25
N VAL A 85 9.20 -3.60 -11.93
CA VAL A 85 10.52 -3.57 -11.28
C VAL A 85 10.76 -4.71 -10.30
N VAL A 86 9.73 -5.43 -9.90
CA VAL A 86 9.82 -6.43 -8.83
C VAL A 86 10.82 -7.55 -9.14
N ASP A 87 10.96 -7.94 -10.41
CA ASP A 87 11.90 -8.97 -10.85
C ASP A 87 13.36 -8.50 -10.84
N GLU A 88 13.58 -7.18 -10.83
CA GLU A 88 14.93 -6.57 -10.83
C GLU A 88 15.45 -6.30 -9.41
N VAL A 89 14.59 -6.42 -8.39
CA VAL A 89 14.94 -6.13 -6.99
C VAL A 89 14.99 -7.39 -6.14
N GLY A 90 16.08 -7.56 -5.39
CA GLY A 90 16.29 -8.72 -4.50
C GLY A 90 16.50 -8.31 -3.05
N GLU A 91 16.90 -9.26 -2.20
CA GLU A 91 17.06 -9.08 -0.75
C GLU A 91 17.98 -7.92 -0.33
N GLY A 92 18.94 -7.55 -1.20
CA GLY A 92 19.84 -6.41 -0.98
C GLY A 92 19.21 -5.03 -1.21
N HIS A 93 18.02 -4.97 -1.82
CA HIS A 93 17.34 -3.73 -2.19
C HIS A 93 16.31 -3.30 -1.14
N VAL A 94 16.00 -2.01 -1.15
CA VAL A 94 14.80 -1.47 -0.51
C VAL A 94 13.86 -0.96 -1.60
N LEU A 95 12.68 -1.55 -1.68
CA LEU A 95 11.60 -1.08 -2.53
C LEU A 95 10.82 -0.01 -1.78
N VAL A 96 10.97 1.25 -2.20
CA VAL A 96 10.32 2.39 -1.58
C VAL A 96 9.04 2.69 -2.35
N LEU A 97 7.92 2.37 -1.74
CA LEU A 97 6.61 2.45 -2.38
C LEU A 97 5.82 3.68 -1.93
N GLU A 98 5.36 4.47 -2.88
CA GLU A 98 4.20 5.30 -2.64
C GLU A 98 2.94 4.45 -2.80
N VAL A 99 2.06 4.43 -1.78
CA VAL A 99 0.85 3.60 -1.84
C VAL A 99 -0.39 4.45 -1.59
N SER A 100 -1.35 4.37 -2.51
CA SER A 100 -2.67 5.00 -2.38
C SER A 100 -3.62 4.11 -1.55
N SER A 101 -4.71 4.71 -1.03
CA SER A 101 -5.78 3.95 -0.39
C SER A 101 -6.41 2.90 -1.32
N TYR A 102 -6.57 3.23 -2.60
CA TYR A 102 -7.12 2.30 -3.60
C TYR A 102 -6.26 1.05 -3.82
N GLN A 103 -4.92 1.23 -3.79
CA GLN A 103 -4.00 0.09 -3.87
C GLN A 103 -4.05 -0.76 -2.61
N LEU A 104 -4.15 -0.14 -1.43
CA LEU A 104 -4.28 -0.84 -0.15
C LEU A 104 -5.58 -1.64 -0.06
N ASP A 105 -6.71 -1.09 -0.53
CA ASP A 105 -8.01 -1.78 -0.55
C ASP A 105 -7.97 -3.08 -1.39
N ALA A 106 -7.11 -3.12 -2.41
CA ALA A 106 -6.98 -4.25 -3.33
C ALA A 106 -5.74 -5.13 -3.04
N ALA A 107 -5.06 -4.93 -1.91
CA ALA A 107 -3.87 -5.68 -1.51
C ALA A 107 -4.00 -6.23 -0.09
N PRO A 108 -4.86 -7.23 0.13
CA PRO A 108 -5.21 -7.74 1.47
C PRO A 108 -4.04 -8.38 2.22
N SER A 109 -3.04 -8.93 1.53
CA SER A 109 -1.87 -9.53 2.17
C SER A 109 -0.66 -8.60 2.25
N PHE A 110 -0.80 -7.34 1.80
CA PHE A 110 0.29 -6.37 1.79
C PHE A 110 0.92 -6.18 3.17
N ARG A 111 2.22 -6.43 3.27
CA ARG A 111 2.99 -6.35 4.51
C ARG A 111 4.32 -5.63 4.28
N PRO A 112 4.40 -4.33 4.46
CA PRO A 112 5.67 -3.62 4.38
C PRO A 112 6.50 -3.83 5.65
N ARG A 113 7.84 -3.96 5.49
CA ARG A 113 8.78 -3.99 6.62
C ARG A 113 8.76 -2.67 7.40
N VAL A 114 8.56 -1.56 6.68
CA VAL A 114 8.37 -0.23 7.26
C VAL A 114 7.13 0.38 6.63
N GLY A 115 6.10 0.62 7.41
CA GLY A 115 4.90 1.35 7.00
C GLY A 115 4.92 2.77 7.55
N VAL A 116 4.69 3.77 6.69
CA VAL A 116 4.65 5.19 7.06
C VAL A 116 3.28 5.77 6.73
N LEU A 117 2.61 6.32 7.72
CA LEU A 117 1.36 7.06 7.55
C LEU A 117 1.55 8.52 7.96
N LEU A 118 1.53 9.41 6.97
CA LEU A 118 1.91 10.80 7.14
C LEU A 118 0.80 11.67 7.75
N ASN A 119 -0.42 11.50 7.26
CA ASN A 119 -1.60 12.27 7.69
C ASN A 119 -2.88 11.68 7.09
N ILE A 120 -4.01 11.99 7.72
CA ILE A 120 -5.34 11.62 7.22
C ILE A 120 -6.24 12.85 7.29
N THR A 121 -6.48 13.48 6.15
CA THR A 121 -7.42 14.59 5.99
C THR A 121 -8.50 14.21 4.99
N PRO A 122 -9.70 14.83 5.01
CA PRO A 122 -10.77 14.51 4.08
C PRO A 122 -10.33 14.61 2.63
N ASP A 123 -10.47 13.50 1.90
CA ASP A 123 -10.20 13.37 0.48
C ASP A 123 -10.98 12.17 -0.07
N HIS A 124 -11.20 12.11 -1.38
CA HIS A 124 -11.84 10.96 -2.05
C HIS A 124 -13.20 10.54 -1.45
N LEU A 125 -13.99 11.48 -0.89
CA LEU A 125 -15.29 11.20 -0.27
C LEU A 125 -16.38 10.85 -1.29
N ASP A 126 -16.11 11.02 -2.56
CA ASP A 126 -16.90 10.49 -3.67
C ASP A 126 -16.73 8.98 -3.85
N ARG A 127 -15.63 8.42 -3.34
CA ARG A 127 -15.26 7.00 -3.48
C ARG A 127 -15.55 6.19 -2.21
N TYR A 128 -15.36 6.79 -1.06
CA TYR A 128 -15.56 6.12 0.22
C TYR A 128 -16.90 6.51 0.84
N PRO A 129 -17.61 5.55 1.47
CA PRO A 129 -18.91 5.81 2.08
C PRO A 129 -18.82 6.78 3.27
N SER A 130 -17.64 6.94 3.87
CA SER A 130 -17.37 7.89 4.95
C SER A 130 -15.89 8.22 5.05
N PHE A 131 -15.57 9.28 5.79
CA PHE A 131 -14.19 9.63 6.10
C PHE A 131 -13.50 8.55 6.95
N GLU A 132 -14.23 7.88 7.82
CA GLU A 132 -13.73 6.76 8.63
C GLU A 132 -13.33 5.57 7.76
N ALA A 133 -14.09 5.27 6.71
CA ALA A 133 -13.76 4.22 5.75
C ALA A 133 -12.47 4.54 4.98
N TYR A 134 -12.31 5.80 4.55
CA TYR A 134 -11.06 6.26 3.93
C TYR A 134 -9.87 6.18 4.90
N ALA A 135 -10.06 6.59 6.15
CA ALA A 135 -9.02 6.51 7.17
C ALA A 135 -8.62 5.05 7.44
N ALA A 136 -9.60 4.14 7.55
CA ALA A 136 -9.38 2.72 7.73
C ALA A 136 -8.60 2.10 6.54
N SER A 137 -8.94 2.49 5.32
CA SER A 137 -8.20 2.08 4.12
C SER A 137 -6.72 2.46 4.20
N LYS A 138 -6.37 3.68 4.62
CA LYS A 138 -4.97 4.07 4.79
C LYS A 138 -4.28 3.35 5.95
N ALA A 139 -4.99 3.12 7.04
CA ALA A 139 -4.46 2.41 8.20
C ALA A 139 -4.15 0.94 7.91
N SER A 140 -4.77 0.35 6.86
CA SER A 140 -4.51 -1.04 6.46
C SER A 140 -3.06 -1.29 6.01
N VAL A 141 -2.27 -0.24 5.76
CA VAL A 141 -0.82 -0.36 5.55
C VAL A 141 -0.10 -1.09 6.69
N PHE A 142 -0.67 -1.10 7.88
CA PHE A 142 -0.15 -1.77 9.08
C PHE A 142 -0.82 -3.12 9.38
N ALA A 143 -1.89 -3.48 8.67
CA ALA A 143 -2.78 -4.58 9.05
C ALA A 143 -2.08 -5.94 9.18
N ASN A 144 -1.08 -6.20 8.36
CA ASN A 144 -0.35 -7.47 8.35
C ASN A 144 1.05 -7.35 8.99
N GLN A 145 1.42 -6.20 9.56
CA GLN A 145 2.70 -6.04 10.23
C GLN A 145 2.77 -6.90 11.49
N GLY A 146 3.94 -7.49 11.72
CA GLY A 146 4.27 -8.25 12.92
C GLY A 146 5.24 -7.47 13.82
N PRO A 147 5.68 -8.09 14.93
CA PRO A 147 6.51 -7.42 15.95
C PRO A 147 7.90 -6.97 15.45
N ASP A 148 8.37 -7.55 14.34
CA ASP A 148 9.64 -7.17 13.74
C ASP A 148 9.51 -6.03 12.72
N ASP A 149 8.29 -5.66 12.31
CA ASP A 149 8.04 -4.59 11.36
C ASP A 149 7.93 -3.23 12.07
N LEU A 150 8.08 -2.15 11.33
CA LEU A 150 8.08 -0.81 11.89
C LEU A 150 6.90 0.00 11.37
N ALA A 151 6.07 0.49 12.27
CA ALA A 151 5.02 1.47 11.99
C ALA A 151 5.52 2.88 12.34
N VAL A 152 5.48 3.78 11.35
CA VAL A 152 5.86 5.19 11.52
C VAL A 152 4.61 6.05 11.36
N LEU A 153 4.25 6.76 12.42
CA LEU A 153 3.05 7.59 12.50
C LEU A 153 3.40 9.06 12.77
N ASN A 154 2.69 9.97 12.13
CA ASN A 154 2.78 11.38 12.45
C ASN A 154 2.03 11.68 13.76
N ARG A 155 2.76 11.93 14.83
CA ARG A 155 2.19 12.26 16.14
C ARG A 155 1.37 13.55 16.15
N SER A 156 1.68 14.48 15.25
CA SER A 156 0.95 15.77 15.16
C SER A 156 -0.39 15.65 14.43
N ASP A 157 -0.64 14.55 13.74
CA ASP A 157 -1.94 14.25 13.15
C ASP A 157 -2.77 13.42 14.14
N PRO A 158 -3.92 13.92 14.63
CA PRO A 158 -4.72 13.21 15.65
C PRO A 158 -5.20 11.83 15.21
N ARG A 159 -5.49 11.65 13.92
CA ARG A 159 -5.96 10.38 13.37
C ARG A 159 -4.82 9.35 13.31
N CYS A 160 -3.65 9.77 12.88
CA CYS A 160 -2.47 8.92 12.90
C CYS A 160 -2.09 8.55 14.34
N ALA A 161 -2.06 9.53 15.25
CA ALA A 161 -1.72 9.31 16.65
C ALA A 161 -2.68 8.33 17.35
N ALA A 162 -3.98 8.36 17.01
CA ALA A 162 -4.98 7.48 17.57
C ALA A 162 -4.80 5.99 17.19
N LEU A 163 -4.04 5.68 16.16
CA LEU A 163 -3.76 4.29 15.74
C LEU A 163 -2.68 3.63 16.60
N ALA A 164 -1.77 4.41 17.20
CA ALA A 164 -0.59 3.88 17.89
C ALA A 164 -0.89 2.82 18.97
N PRO A 165 -1.93 2.95 19.82
CA PRO A 165 -2.22 1.94 20.84
C PRO A 165 -2.64 0.58 20.28
N GLY A 166 -3.13 0.51 19.05
CA GLY A 166 -3.59 -0.72 18.39
C GLY A 166 -2.52 -1.42 17.55
N LEU A 167 -1.36 -0.81 17.34
CA LEU A 167 -0.25 -1.39 16.60
C LEU A 167 0.62 -2.25 17.52
N ARG A 168 1.13 -3.36 16.99
CA ARG A 168 1.88 -4.38 17.74
C ARG A 168 3.38 -4.19 17.62
#